data_0c9de0c5c75691b0ea9f45187c8c72eb
#
_entry.id   0c9de0c5c75691b0ea9f45187c8c72eb
#
_cell.length_a   1.000
_cell.length_b   1.000
_cell.length_c   1.000
_cell.angle_alpha   90.00
_cell.angle_beta   90.00
_cell.angle_gamma   90.00
#
_symmetry.space_group_name_H-M   'P 1'
#
loop_
_entity.id
_entity.type
_entity.pdbx_description
1 polymer ?
#
loop_
_entity_poly.entity_id
_entity_poly.type
_entity_poly.pdbx_seq_one_letter_code
_entity_poly.pdbx_strand_id
1 'polypeptide(L)'
;MKRNTIDIITLGCSKNLVDSEKLMRQLEANGYKVTHDSDKPQGEIAVINTCGFIGDAKEESINMILEFCQAKEEGKLKKLYVMGCLSERYLKELALEIPQVDKFYGKFNWNELLADLGKAYKSEFAIERTLTTPHHYAYLKISEGCARKCSYCAIPIITGRHISRPMEEIIDEVKLLVSEGVKEFQIIAQELTYYGVDLYKSQKLPELIERIANVPGVEWIRLHYAYPAHFPEELFRVMREHDNVCKYMDIALQHISDNMLNKMRRHVSKAETYELIEKFRREVPGIHLRTTLMVGHPGETEEDFEELKEFVKKVRFDRMGAFAYSEEEGTFAAKEYEDSISHEVKQQRLDELMALQQEIAGELSQTKIGKEFKVIIDRKEGDYYIGRTQFDSPEVDPEVLIKADEEYLKIGEFYKVKITAADDFDLYASIL
;
A
#
# COMPACT_ATOMS: atom_id res chain seq x y z
N MET A 1 -18.74 -28.09 -13.02
CA MET A 1 -17.46 -27.39 -12.71
C MET A 1 -16.59 -27.39 -13.96
N LYS A 2 -15.94 -26.27 -14.24
CA LYS A 2 -15.00 -26.14 -15.36
C LYS A 2 -13.64 -26.75 -14.93
N ARG A 3 -13.07 -27.65 -15.71
CA ARG A 3 -11.75 -28.27 -15.40
C ARG A 3 -10.64 -27.23 -15.51
N ASN A 4 -9.61 -27.36 -14.66
CA ASN A 4 -8.43 -26.48 -14.61
C ASN A 4 -8.75 -24.99 -14.42
N THR A 5 -9.69 -24.67 -13.54
CA THR A 5 -10.04 -23.28 -13.19
C THR A 5 -9.71 -23.04 -11.73
N ILE A 6 -9.05 -21.90 -11.46
CA ILE A 6 -8.66 -21.45 -10.11
C ILE A 6 -9.17 -20.03 -9.88
N ASP A 7 -9.79 -19.81 -8.74
CA ASP A 7 -10.11 -18.47 -8.25
C ASP A 7 -9.01 -18.03 -7.27
N ILE A 8 -8.48 -16.86 -7.49
CA ILE A 8 -7.54 -16.18 -6.55
C ILE A 8 -8.30 -15.04 -5.89
N ILE A 9 -8.41 -15.08 -4.58
CA ILE A 9 -9.00 -14.02 -3.77
C ILE A 9 -7.87 -13.32 -3.02
N THR A 10 -7.77 -12.01 -3.17
CA THR A 10 -6.70 -11.21 -2.57
C THR A 10 -7.26 -10.25 -1.54
N LEU A 11 -6.84 -10.40 -0.29
CA LEU A 11 -7.24 -9.54 0.81
C LEU A 11 -6.07 -8.68 1.28
N GLY A 12 -6.39 -7.48 1.73
CA GLY A 12 -5.44 -6.58 2.38
C GLY A 12 -4.76 -5.60 1.42
N CYS A 13 -3.43 -5.57 1.38
CA CYS A 13 -2.66 -4.48 0.81
C CYS A 13 -2.07 -4.76 -0.58
N SER A 14 -1.59 -3.70 -1.24
CA SER A 14 -0.89 -3.77 -2.54
C SER A 14 0.29 -4.76 -2.59
N LYS A 15 0.94 -5.07 -1.44
CA LYS A 15 2.01 -6.09 -1.40
C LYS A 15 1.43 -7.49 -1.61
N ASN A 16 0.28 -7.79 -1.00
CA ASN A 16 -0.43 -9.06 -1.24
C ASN A 16 -0.94 -9.15 -2.67
N LEU A 17 -1.40 -8.01 -3.24
CA LEU A 17 -1.83 -7.95 -4.64
C LEU A 17 -0.69 -8.36 -5.60
N VAL A 18 0.50 -7.79 -5.43
CA VAL A 18 1.68 -8.17 -6.25
C VAL A 18 2.00 -9.66 -6.09
N ASP A 19 1.86 -10.22 -4.88
CA ASP A 19 2.08 -11.65 -4.64
C ASP A 19 1.04 -12.51 -5.37
N SER A 20 -0.24 -12.12 -5.33
CA SER A 20 -1.31 -12.79 -6.08
C SER A 20 -1.10 -12.71 -7.60
N GLU A 21 -0.74 -11.55 -8.12
CA GLU A 21 -0.48 -11.35 -9.56
C GLU A 21 0.65 -12.25 -10.07
N LYS A 22 1.72 -12.39 -9.29
CA LYS A 22 2.81 -13.34 -9.59
C LYS A 22 2.36 -14.80 -9.54
N LEU A 23 1.57 -15.16 -8.52
CA LEU A 23 1.01 -16.50 -8.41
C LEU A 23 0.07 -16.81 -9.58
N MET A 24 -0.81 -15.88 -9.95
CA MET A 24 -1.71 -16.03 -11.11
C MET A 24 -0.92 -16.32 -12.39
N ARG A 25 0.15 -15.57 -12.65
CA ARG A 25 1.00 -15.80 -13.82
C ARG A 25 1.64 -17.19 -13.82
N GLN A 26 2.09 -17.67 -12.67
CA GLN A 26 2.62 -19.04 -12.52
C GLN A 26 1.56 -20.11 -12.77
N LEU A 27 0.33 -19.89 -12.29
CA LEU A 27 -0.79 -20.83 -12.51
C LEU A 27 -1.20 -20.86 -13.99
N GLU A 28 -1.31 -19.71 -14.65
CA GLU A 28 -1.59 -19.60 -16.08
C GLU A 28 -0.51 -20.28 -16.94
N ALA A 29 0.75 -20.05 -16.60
CA ALA A 29 1.87 -20.72 -17.26
C ALA A 29 1.84 -22.26 -17.09
N ASN A 30 1.16 -22.75 -16.06
CA ASN A 30 0.94 -24.17 -15.80
C ASN A 30 -0.39 -24.69 -16.36
N GLY A 31 -1.11 -23.90 -17.16
CA GLY A 31 -2.32 -24.31 -17.91
C GLY A 31 -3.62 -24.19 -17.13
N TYR A 32 -3.65 -23.41 -16.05
CA TYR A 32 -4.90 -23.06 -15.38
C TYR A 32 -5.52 -21.82 -16.02
N LYS A 33 -6.84 -21.78 -16.03
CA LYS A 33 -7.60 -20.56 -16.24
C LYS A 33 -7.82 -19.90 -14.87
N VAL A 34 -7.30 -18.71 -14.68
CA VAL A 34 -7.38 -17.98 -13.40
C VAL A 34 -8.47 -16.92 -13.47
N THR A 35 -9.20 -16.75 -12.37
CA THR A 35 -10.14 -15.65 -12.12
C THR A 35 -9.68 -14.94 -10.84
N HIS A 36 -9.75 -13.62 -10.80
CA HIS A 36 -9.34 -12.81 -9.65
C HIS A 36 -10.54 -12.14 -9.01
N ASP A 37 -10.58 -12.13 -7.68
CA ASP A 37 -11.56 -11.44 -6.82
C ASP A 37 -13.03 -11.62 -7.27
N SER A 38 -13.41 -12.86 -7.53
CA SER A 38 -14.81 -13.21 -7.83
C SER A 38 -15.64 -13.20 -6.54
N ASP A 39 -16.78 -12.52 -6.55
CA ASP A 39 -17.74 -12.51 -5.43
C ASP A 39 -18.24 -13.92 -5.04
N LYS A 40 -18.14 -14.88 -5.92
CA LYS A 40 -18.53 -16.27 -5.71
C LYS A 40 -17.59 -17.22 -6.43
N PRO A 41 -17.34 -18.43 -5.86
CA PRO A 41 -16.50 -19.42 -6.51
C PRO A 41 -16.95 -19.73 -7.94
N GLN A 42 -16.08 -19.53 -8.92
CA GLN A 42 -16.28 -19.83 -10.33
C GLN A 42 -15.42 -21.00 -10.79
N GLY A 43 -14.32 -21.24 -10.10
CA GLY A 43 -13.37 -22.31 -10.34
C GLY A 43 -13.68 -23.59 -9.61
N GLU A 44 -12.91 -24.63 -9.89
CA GLU A 44 -12.93 -25.88 -9.09
C GLU A 44 -11.99 -25.80 -7.88
N ILE A 45 -11.08 -24.86 -7.88
CA ILE A 45 -10.08 -24.59 -6.83
C ILE A 45 -10.16 -23.12 -6.48
N ALA A 46 -10.05 -22.79 -5.19
CA ALA A 46 -9.84 -21.42 -4.73
C ALA A 46 -8.55 -21.33 -3.91
N VAL A 47 -7.84 -20.20 -4.04
CA VAL A 47 -6.71 -19.81 -3.22
C VAL A 47 -7.00 -18.44 -2.64
N ILE A 48 -7.06 -18.34 -1.33
CA ILE A 48 -7.27 -17.07 -0.61
C ILE A 48 -5.94 -16.57 -0.08
N ASN A 49 -5.49 -15.41 -0.57
CA ASN A 49 -4.31 -14.70 -0.07
C ASN A 49 -4.75 -13.70 1.00
N THR A 50 -4.47 -14.01 2.25
CA THR A 50 -5.05 -13.38 3.44
C THR A 50 -4.21 -12.23 3.99
N CYS A 51 -4.87 -11.26 4.66
CA CYS A 51 -4.25 -10.24 5.49
C CYS A 51 -4.26 -10.64 6.96
N GLY A 52 -3.16 -10.37 7.67
CA GLY A 52 -3.01 -10.71 9.09
C GLY A 52 -2.42 -9.57 9.92
N PHE A 53 -2.54 -8.33 9.42
CA PHE A 53 -1.82 -7.18 9.99
C PHE A 53 -2.53 -6.58 11.19
N ILE A 54 -3.82 -6.26 11.08
CA ILE A 54 -4.65 -5.65 12.14
C ILE A 54 -5.95 -6.44 12.33
N GLY A 55 -6.65 -6.20 13.47
CA GLY A 55 -7.86 -6.90 13.85
C GLY A 55 -8.91 -7.03 12.75
N ASP A 56 -9.34 -5.91 12.18
CA ASP A 56 -10.38 -5.87 11.15
C ASP A 56 -10.00 -6.67 9.89
N ALA A 57 -8.76 -6.55 9.45
CA ALA A 57 -8.27 -7.29 8.29
C ALA A 57 -8.12 -8.80 8.56
N LYS A 58 -7.88 -9.19 9.82
CA LYS A 58 -7.90 -10.60 10.24
C LYS A 58 -9.33 -11.15 10.20
N GLU A 59 -10.29 -10.39 10.72
CA GLU A 59 -11.72 -10.74 10.71
C GLU A 59 -12.25 -10.89 9.29
N GLU A 60 -11.97 -9.92 8.41
CA GLU A 60 -12.30 -10.01 6.97
C GLU A 60 -11.74 -11.28 6.35
N SER A 61 -10.46 -11.60 6.61
CA SER A 61 -9.82 -12.80 6.09
C SER A 61 -10.46 -14.09 6.59
N ILE A 62 -10.81 -14.16 7.86
CA ILE A 62 -11.48 -15.32 8.45
C ILE A 62 -12.89 -15.48 7.86
N ASN A 63 -13.65 -14.41 7.76
CA ASN A 63 -15.00 -14.43 7.19
C ASN A 63 -14.97 -14.92 5.73
N MET A 64 -14.03 -14.46 4.92
CA MET A 64 -13.84 -14.93 3.54
C MET A 64 -13.50 -16.42 3.49
N ILE A 65 -12.61 -16.90 4.36
CA ILE A 65 -12.29 -18.34 4.44
C ILE A 65 -13.54 -19.16 4.76
N LEU A 66 -14.35 -18.74 5.74
CA LEU A 66 -15.57 -19.44 6.14
C LEU A 66 -16.63 -19.46 5.03
N GLU A 67 -16.78 -18.37 4.28
CA GLU A 67 -17.67 -18.31 3.12
C GLU A 67 -17.26 -19.32 2.04
N PHE A 68 -15.97 -19.42 1.75
CA PHE A 68 -15.48 -20.40 0.78
C PHE A 68 -15.51 -21.85 1.30
N CYS A 69 -15.40 -22.06 2.62
CA CYS A 69 -15.67 -23.36 3.23
C CYS A 69 -17.12 -23.81 3.01
N GLN A 70 -18.09 -22.92 3.23
CA GLN A 70 -19.49 -23.18 2.97
C GLN A 70 -19.72 -23.52 1.48
N ALA A 71 -19.14 -22.74 0.56
CA ALA A 71 -19.23 -23.02 -0.87
C ALA A 71 -18.66 -24.40 -1.25
N LYS A 72 -17.61 -24.84 -0.57
CA LYS A 72 -17.03 -26.19 -0.74
C LYS A 72 -17.98 -27.28 -0.23
N GLU A 73 -18.59 -27.11 0.93
CA GLU A 73 -19.60 -28.04 1.48
C GLU A 73 -20.83 -28.16 0.58
N GLU A 74 -21.24 -27.07 -0.04
CA GLU A 74 -22.32 -27.05 -1.05
C GLU A 74 -21.90 -27.67 -2.40
N GLY A 75 -20.65 -28.12 -2.54
CA GLY A 75 -20.16 -28.76 -3.77
C GLY A 75 -19.87 -27.78 -4.91
N LYS A 76 -19.82 -26.47 -4.67
CA LYS A 76 -19.47 -25.43 -5.65
C LYS A 76 -17.97 -25.34 -5.90
N LEU A 77 -17.17 -25.85 -4.96
CA LEU A 77 -15.71 -25.82 -4.94
C LEU A 77 -15.18 -27.20 -4.56
N LYS A 78 -14.09 -27.65 -5.20
CA LYS A 78 -13.47 -28.95 -4.88
C LYS A 78 -12.34 -28.82 -3.87
N LYS A 79 -11.54 -27.76 -4.02
CA LYS A 79 -10.33 -27.53 -3.23
C LYS A 79 -10.29 -26.09 -2.76
N LEU A 80 -9.95 -25.89 -1.49
CA LEU A 80 -9.74 -24.60 -0.89
C LEU A 80 -8.34 -24.54 -0.26
N TYR A 81 -7.54 -23.61 -0.71
CA TYR A 81 -6.22 -23.32 -0.18
C TYR A 81 -6.17 -21.91 0.41
N VAL A 82 -5.42 -21.74 1.47
CA VAL A 82 -5.24 -20.44 2.14
C VAL A 82 -3.76 -20.14 2.28
N MET A 83 -3.36 -18.91 1.97
CA MET A 83 -1.99 -18.42 2.10
C MET A 83 -1.99 -16.95 2.57
N GLY A 84 -0.83 -16.34 2.69
CA GLY A 84 -0.69 -14.92 2.98
C GLY A 84 -0.34 -14.62 4.43
N CYS A 85 -0.54 -13.36 4.84
CA CYS A 85 -0.05 -12.84 6.12
C CYS A 85 -0.75 -13.46 7.35
N LEU A 86 -2.07 -13.69 7.28
CA LEU A 86 -2.80 -14.34 8.37
C LEU A 86 -2.36 -15.80 8.52
N SER A 87 -2.29 -16.50 7.39
CA SER A 87 -1.86 -17.90 7.36
C SER A 87 -0.41 -18.06 7.83
N GLU A 88 0.51 -17.15 7.46
CA GLU A 88 1.89 -17.17 7.97
C GLU A 88 1.95 -17.05 9.50
N ARG A 89 1.11 -16.17 10.06
CA ARG A 89 1.12 -15.85 11.50
C ARG A 89 0.47 -16.93 12.37
N TYR A 90 -0.60 -17.55 11.89
CA TYR A 90 -1.48 -18.44 12.67
C TYR A 90 -1.71 -19.80 11.99
N LEU A 91 -0.72 -20.30 11.23
CA LEU A 91 -0.86 -21.51 10.40
C LEU A 91 -1.37 -22.72 11.18
N LYS A 92 -0.84 -22.94 12.40
CA LYS A 92 -1.19 -24.10 13.22
C LYS A 92 -2.59 -23.99 13.81
N GLU A 93 -2.93 -22.81 14.30
CA GLU A 93 -4.22 -22.49 14.90
C GLU A 93 -5.34 -22.59 13.84
N LEU A 94 -5.15 -21.95 12.69
CA LEU A 94 -6.11 -21.99 11.59
C LEU A 94 -6.35 -23.42 11.07
N ALA A 95 -5.28 -24.22 10.96
CA ALA A 95 -5.42 -25.60 10.50
C ALA A 95 -6.21 -26.50 11.48
N LEU A 96 -6.19 -26.17 12.77
CA LEU A 96 -6.97 -26.88 13.79
C LEU A 96 -8.42 -26.39 13.83
N GLU A 97 -8.65 -25.10 13.69
CA GLU A 97 -9.96 -24.48 13.85
C GLU A 97 -10.82 -24.52 12.59
N ILE A 98 -10.20 -24.55 11.40
CA ILE A 98 -10.90 -24.57 10.11
C ILE A 98 -10.45 -25.78 9.29
N PRO A 99 -10.77 -27.01 9.69
CA PRO A 99 -10.34 -28.24 9.01
C PRO A 99 -10.97 -28.44 7.62
N GLN A 100 -11.94 -27.62 7.23
CA GLN A 100 -12.54 -27.63 5.88
C GLN A 100 -11.58 -27.14 4.81
N VAL A 101 -10.59 -26.34 5.14
CA VAL A 101 -9.53 -25.90 4.24
C VAL A 101 -8.61 -27.09 3.94
N ASP A 102 -8.33 -27.36 2.65
CA ASP A 102 -7.49 -28.50 2.26
C ASP A 102 -6.05 -28.33 2.72
N LYS A 103 -5.51 -27.11 2.67
CA LYS A 103 -4.18 -26.79 3.21
C LYS A 103 -3.98 -25.31 3.40
N PHE A 104 -3.29 -24.97 4.47
CA PHE A 104 -2.76 -23.65 4.74
C PHE A 104 -1.27 -23.58 4.37
N TYR A 105 -0.86 -22.50 3.72
CA TYR A 105 0.52 -22.21 3.34
C TYR A 105 0.99 -20.91 3.99
N GLY A 106 2.28 -20.84 4.29
CA GLY A 106 2.90 -19.56 4.62
C GLY A 106 2.90 -18.59 3.43
N LYS A 107 3.20 -17.33 3.70
CA LYS A 107 3.19 -16.26 2.69
C LYS A 107 4.08 -16.56 1.48
N PHE A 108 5.18 -17.26 1.67
CA PHE A 108 6.20 -17.49 0.64
C PHE A 108 6.23 -18.91 0.07
N ASN A 109 5.27 -19.76 0.43
CA ASN A 109 5.29 -21.18 0.09
C ASN A 109 4.63 -21.49 -1.28
N TRP A 110 4.80 -20.62 -2.29
CA TRP A 110 4.20 -20.80 -3.62
C TRP A 110 4.65 -22.08 -4.33
N ASN A 111 5.94 -22.47 -4.17
CA ASN A 111 6.46 -23.71 -4.74
C ASN A 111 5.74 -24.93 -4.18
N GLU A 112 5.40 -24.91 -2.89
CA GLU A 112 4.67 -25.99 -2.23
C GLU A 112 3.23 -26.06 -2.73
N LEU A 113 2.55 -24.90 -2.85
CA LEU A 113 1.20 -24.82 -3.44
C LEU A 113 1.19 -25.38 -4.88
N LEU A 114 2.15 -24.98 -5.70
CA LEU A 114 2.26 -25.49 -7.07
C LEU A 114 2.52 -26.99 -7.10
N ALA A 115 3.39 -27.50 -6.21
CA ALA A 115 3.66 -28.93 -6.10
C ALA A 115 2.42 -29.75 -5.70
N ASP A 116 1.61 -29.27 -4.77
CA ASP A 116 0.34 -29.89 -4.36
C ASP A 116 -0.70 -29.90 -5.49
N LEU A 117 -0.59 -28.97 -6.42
CA LEU A 117 -1.38 -28.94 -7.66
C LEU A 117 -0.77 -29.83 -8.76
N GLY A 118 0.33 -30.55 -8.49
CA GLY A 118 1.05 -31.36 -9.47
C GLY A 118 1.78 -30.53 -10.53
N LYS A 119 2.21 -29.32 -10.17
CA LYS A 119 2.86 -28.34 -11.04
C LYS A 119 4.22 -27.92 -10.48
N ALA A 120 5.01 -27.22 -11.29
CA ALA A 120 6.31 -26.71 -10.90
C ALA A 120 6.38 -25.18 -11.12
N TYR A 121 7.17 -24.54 -10.29
CA TYR A 121 7.50 -23.13 -10.48
C TYR A 121 8.34 -22.97 -11.76
N LYS A 122 7.96 -22.02 -12.60
CA LYS A 122 8.61 -21.72 -13.88
C LYS A 122 9.43 -20.45 -13.75
N SER A 123 10.74 -20.61 -13.60
CA SER A 123 11.68 -19.51 -13.37
C SER A 123 11.76 -18.52 -14.54
N GLU A 124 11.44 -18.96 -15.75
CA GLU A 124 11.36 -18.09 -16.94
C GLU A 124 10.30 -17.01 -16.84
N PHE A 125 9.28 -17.17 -15.97
CA PHE A 125 8.23 -16.19 -15.69
C PHE A 125 8.38 -15.49 -14.33
N ALA A 126 9.57 -15.52 -13.72
CA ALA A 126 9.81 -15.02 -12.35
C ALA A 126 9.54 -13.53 -12.20
N ILE A 127 9.77 -12.72 -13.24
CA ILE A 127 9.53 -11.27 -13.27
C ILE A 127 8.17 -10.90 -13.89
N GLU A 128 7.48 -11.86 -14.51
CA GLU A 128 6.17 -11.66 -15.09
C GLU A 128 5.06 -11.77 -14.03
N ARG A 129 3.96 -11.08 -14.28
CA ARG A 129 2.75 -11.18 -13.46
C ARG A 129 1.50 -10.83 -14.27
N THR A 130 0.36 -11.33 -13.84
CA THR A 130 -0.93 -11.01 -14.44
C THR A 130 -1.49 -9.81 -13.71
N LEU A 131 -1.38 -8.62 -14.33
CA LEU A 131 -1.85 -7.38 -13.72
C LEU A 131 -3.36 -7.40 -13.50
N THR A 132 -3.77 -6.96 -12.31
CA THR A 132 -5.16 -6.79 -11.90
C THR A 132 -5.57 -5.33 -11.74
N THR A 133 -4.58 -4.44 -11.68
CA THR A 133 -4.79 -3.00 -11.74
C THR A 133 -5.17 -2.56 -13.16
N PRO A 134 -5.74 -1.36 -13.36
CA PRO A 134 -5.80 -0.74 -14.68
C PRO A 134 -4.44 -0.78 -15.37
N HIS A 135 -4.44 -1.04 -16.69
CA HIS A 135 -3.22 -1.34 -17.47
C HIS A 135 -2.15 -0.24 -17.47
N HIS A 136 -2.48 0.98 -17.06
CA HIS A 136 -1.58 2.13 -17.11
C HIS A 136 -0.78 2.36 -15.83
N TYR A 137 -1.10 1.68 -14.73
CA TYR A 137 -0.27 1.71 -13.53
C TYR A 137 -0.06 0.33 -12.91
N ALA A 138 1.04 0.18 -12.18
CA ALA A 138 1.35 -1.05 -11.47
C ALA A 138 2.05 -0.77 -10.14
N TYR A 139 1.77 -1.60 -9.13
CA TYR A 139 2.56 -1.61 -7.91
C TYR A 139 3.89 -2.33 -8.16
N LEU A 140 5.00 -1.75 -7.75
CA LEU A 140 6.34 -2.33 -7.88
C LEU A 140 6.93 -2.61 -6.50
N LYS A 141 6.87 -3.87 -6.08
CA LYS A 141 7.40 -4.30 -4.78
C LYS A 141 8.92 -4.49 -4.87
N ILE A 142 9.69 -3.63 -4.19
CA ILE A 142 11.16 -3.59 -4.27
C ILE A 142 11.86 -4.38 -3.16
N SER A 143 11.15 -4.68 -2.07
CA SER A 143 11.67 -5.49 -0.96
C SER A 143 10.53 -6.17 -0.21
N GLU A 144 10.87 -7.11 0.65
CA GLU A 144 9.97 -7.80 1.57
C GLU A 144 10.49 -7.71 3.00
N GLY A 145 9.60 -7.71 3.99
CA GLY A 145 9.96 -7.64 5.40
C GLY A 145 10.42 -6.26 5.87
N CYS A 146 10.64 -6.13 7.18
CA CYS A 146 11.04 -4.87 7.79
C CYS A 146 12.04 -5.11 8.92
N ALA A 147 13.14 -4.33 8.93
CA ALA A 147 14.16 -4.37 9.97
C ALA A 147 13.88 -3.41 11.14
N ARG A 148 12.85 -2.55 11.02
CA ARG A 148 12.46 -1.63 12.09
C ARG A 148 11.78 -2.40 13.23
N LYS A 149 11.96 -1.90 14.45
CA LYS A 149 11.45 -2.55 15.66
C LYS A 149 10.40 -1.68 16.35
N CYS A 150 9.47 -1.11 15.58
CA CYS A 150 8.37 -0.33 16.14
C CYS A 150 7.56 -1.18 17.11
N SER A 151 7.24 -0.65 18.30
CA SER A 151 6.69 -1.43 19.42
C SER A 151 5.35 -2.10 19.11
N TYR A 152 4.54 -1.46 18.28
CA TYR A 152 3.17 -1.87 17.93
C TYR A 152 3.09 -2.78 16.69
N CYS A 153 4.21 -2.96 15.95
CA CYS A 153 4.15 -3.48 14.59
C CYS A 153 4.41 -4.99 14.52
N ALA A 154 3.46 -5.72 13.95
CA ALA A 154 3.55 -7.16 13.71
C ALA A 154 4.32 -7.54 12.43
N ILE A 155 4.67 -6.60 11.55
CA ILE A 155 5.33 -6.90 10.28
C ILE A 155 6.58 -7.77 10.42
N PRO A 156 7.53 -7.51 11.36
CA PRO A 156 8.70 -8.38 11.51
C PRO A 156 8.36 -9.82 11.95
N ILE A 157 7.19 -10.02 12.59
CA ILE A 157 6.70 -11.34 13.01
C ILE A 157 6.12 -12.08 11.80
N ILE A 158 5.43 -11.37 10.90
CA ILE A 158 4.72 -11.94 9.75
C ILE A 158 5.68 -12.19 8.58
N THR A 159 6.47 -11.16 8.21
CA THR A 159 7.25 -11.17 6.97
C THR A 159 8.76 -11.29 7.20
N GLY A 160 9.18 -11.32 8.47
CA GLY A 160 10.58 -11.42 8.84
C GLY A 160 11.39 -10.14 8.61
N ARG A 161 12.70 -10.32 8.47
CA ARG A 161 13.66 -9.23 8.25
C ARG A 161 13.54 -8.68 6.84
N HIS A 162 13.99 -7.43 6.66
CA HIS A 162 14.05 -6.79 5.35
C HIS A 162 14.95 -7.56 4.38
N ILE A 163 14.42 -7.84 3.20
CA ILE A 163 15.12 -8.50 2.08
C ILE A 163 14.85 -7.67 0.82
N SER A 164 15.89 -7.01 0.33
CA SER A 164 15.84 -6.22 -0.91
C SER A 164 15.86 -7.13 -2.14
N ARG A 165 15.08 -6.79 -3.15
CA ARG A 165 15.23 -7.40 -4.48
C ARG A 165 16.44 -6.81 -5.20
N PRO A 166 17.19 -7.61 -6.02
CA PRO A 166 18.26 -7.08 -6.86
C PRO A 166 17.76 -5.97 -7.78
N MET A 167 18.56 -4.91 -7.92
CA MET A 167 18.18 -3.72 -8.70
C MET A 167 17.94 -4.08 -10.18
N GLU A 168 18.75 -4.94 -10.74
CA GLU A 168 18.64 -5.41 -12.13
C GLU A 168 17.30 -6.12 -12.39
N GLU A 169 16.89 -6.99 -11.48
CA GLU A 169 15.58 -7.67 -11.55
C GLU A 169 14.40 -6.68 -11.54
N ILE A 170 14.49 -5.63 -10.71
CA ILE A 170 13.46 -4.59 -10.63
C ILE A 170 13.41 -3.81 -11.94
N ILE A 171 14.55 -3.42 -12.48
CA ILE A 171 14.63 -2.69 -13.76
C ILE A 171 14.11 -3.52 -14.93
N ASP A 172 14.39 -4.81 -14.95
CA ASP A 172 13.89 -5.70 -16.00
C ASP A 172 12.36 -5.90 -15.89
N GLU A 173 11.81 -6.00 -14.66
CA GLU A 173 10.35 -5.98 -14.43
C GLU A 173 9.73 -4.64 -14.91
N VAL A 174 10.35 -3.50 -14.62
CA VAL A 174 9.86 -2.18 -15.09
C VAL A 174 9.83 -2.12 -16.61
N LYS A 175 10.89 -2.54 -17.29
CA LYS A 175 10.93 -2.55 -18.76
C LYS A 175 9.84 -3.44 -19.37
N LEU A 176 9.62 -4.62 -18.76
CA LEU A 176 8.56 -5.53 -19.18
C LEU A 176 7.19 -4.86 -19.06
N LEU A 177 6.88 -4.32 -17.88
CA LEU A 177 5.60 -3.68 -17.61
C LEU A 177 5.36 -2.44 -18.50
N VAL A 178 6.41 -1.65 -18.79
CA VAL A 178 6.31 -0.57 -19.76
C VAL A 178 5.96 -1.10 -21.16
N SER A 179 6.54 -2.23 -21.57
CA SER A 179 6.21 -2.85 -22.87
C SER A 179 4.76 -3.35 -22.94
N GLU A 180 4.13 -3.60 -21.81
CA GLU A 180 2.72 -3.98 -21.64
C GLU A 180 1.78 -2.76 -21.53
N GLY A 181 2.33 -1.54 -21.45
CA GLY A 181 1.56 -0.29 -21.44
C GLY A 181 1.51 0.43 -20.10
N VAL A 182 2.20 -0.06 -19.08
CA VAL A 182 2.28 0.62 -17.77
C VAL A 182 3.07 1.91 -17.90
N LYS A 183 2.53 3.00 -17.40
CA LYS A 183 3.11 4.35 -17.42
C LYS A 183 3.45 4.88 -16.03
N GLU A 184 2.73 4.42 -15.00
CA GLU A 184 2.93 4.84 -13.61
C GLU A 184 3.30 3.65 -12.74
N PHE A 185 4.32 3.85 -11.89
CA PHE A 185 4.81 2.86 -10.95
C PHE A 185 4.62 3.33 -9.51
N GLN A 186 3.84 2.57 -8.74
CA GLN A 186 3.69 2.73 -7.30
C GLN A 186 4.78 1.92 -6.60
N ILE A 187 5.85 2.57 -6.14
CA ILE A 187 6.97 1.89 -5.49
C ILE A 187 6.58 1.55 -4.06
N ILE A 188 6.53 0.26 -3.75
CA ILE A 188 6.06 -0.24 -2.46
C ILE A 188 7.06 -1.18 -1.78
N ALA A 189 7.07 -1.13 -0.46
CA ALA A 189 7.75 -2.03 0.46
C ALA A 189 7.03 -1.98 1.82
N GLN A 190 7.45 -2.76 2.82
CA GLN A 190 7.04 -2.53 4.20
C GLN A 190 7.77 -1.33 4.82
N GLU A 191 8.97 -1.06 4.35
CA GLU A 191 9.76 0.12 4.67
C GLU A 191 10.68 0.45 3.49
N LEU A 192 10.38 1.55 2.80
CA LEU A 192 11.01 1.90 1.52
C LEU A 192 12.46 2.36 1.68
N THR A 193 12.74 3.16 2.71
CA THR A 193 14.03 3.86 2.86
C THR A 193 15.20 2.93 3.21
N TYR A 194 14.91 1.71 3.65
CA TYR A 194 15.93 0.71 3.99
C TYR A 194 16.44 -0.08 2.78
N TYR A 195 15.85 0.12 1.60
CA TYR A 195 16.21 -0.62 0.39
C TYR A 195 17.74 -0.58 0.13
N GLY A 196 18.29 -1.76 -0.08
CA GLY A 196 19.69 -1.97 -0.43
C GLY A 196 20.64 -2.18 0.76
N VAL A 197 20.24 -1.84 1.99
CA VAL A 197 21.14 -1.96 3.16
C VAL A 197 21.59 -3.40 3.42
N ASP A 198 20.68 -4.35 3.29
CA ASP A 198 20.98 -5.78 3.42
C ASP A 198 21.84 -6.31 2.27
N LEU A 199 21.53 -5.97 1.03
CA LEU A 199 22.10 -6.49 -0.19
C LEU A 199 23.41 -5.75 -0.58
N TYR A 200 23.41 -4.41 -0.56
CA TYR A 200 24.50 -3.56 -1.04
C TYR A 200 25.28 -2.86 0.10
N LYS A 201 24.93 -3.12 1.36
CA LYS A 201 25.54 -2.51 2.57
C LYS A 201 25.39 -1.00 2.66
N SER A 202 24.48 -0.42 1.90
CA SER A 202 24.13 1.00 1.91
C SER A 202 22.71 1.22 1.42
N GLN A 203 22.10 2.35 1.79
CA GLN A 203 20.80 2.74 1.21
C GLN A 203 20.96 2.97 -0.29
N LYS A 204 20.13 2.30 -1.09
CA LYS A 204 20.18 2.34 -2.55
C LYS A 204 18.87 2.79 -3.19
N LEU A 205 17.93 3.28 -2.38
CA LEU A 205 16.67 3.79 -2.90
C LEU A 205 16.86 4.93 -3.92
N PRO A 206 17.68 5.98 -3.65
CA PRO A 206 17.87 7.07 -4.63
C PRO A 206 18.39 6.56 -5.97
N GLU A 207 19.40 5.67 -5.96
CA GLU A 207 19.96 5.09 -7.18
C GLU A 207 18.94 4.24 -7.94
N LEU A 208 18.13 3.44 -7.23
CA LEU A 208 17.07 2.65 -7.85
C LEU A 208 16.02 3.54 -8.52
N ILE A 209 15.54 4.58 -7.82
CA ILE A 209 14.53 5.49 -8.37
C ILE A 209 15.06 6.24 -9.59
N GLU A 210 16.30 6.72 -9.55
CA GLU A 210 16.96 7.37 -10.69
C GLU A 210 17.08 6.42 -11.89
N ARG A 211 17.43 5.14 -11.66
CA ARG A 211 17.47 4.13 -12.74
C ARG A 211 16.08 3.85 -13.32
N ILE A 212 15.04 3.75 -12.49
CA ILE A 212 13.66 3.59 -12.98
C ILE A 212 13.22 4.82 -13.77
N ALA A 213 13.51 6.03 -13.29
CA ALA A 213 13.17 7.28 -13.96
C ALA A 213 13.80 7.42 -15.35
N ASN A 214 14.94 6.78 -15.57
CA ASN A 214 15.62 6.76 -16.87
C ASN A 214 15.15 5.63 -17.82
N VAL A 215 14.19 4.79 -17.41
CA VAL A 215 13.60 3.80 -18.33
C VAL A 215 12.62 4.51 -19.28
N PRO A 216 12.82 4.44 -20.60
CA PRO A 216 11.91 5.07 -21.56
C PRO A 216 10.48 4.54 -21.42
N GLY A 217 9.49 5.41 -21.36
CA GLY A 217 8.08 5.08 -21.20
C GLY A 217 7.58 5.14 -19.75
N VAL A 218 8.45 5.31 -18.77
CA VAL A 218 8.06 5.62 -17.38
C VAL A 218 7.67 7.08 -17.29
N GLU A 219 6.38 7.34 -17.04
CA GLU A 219 5.82 8.70 -16.97
C GLU A 219 5.63 9.20 -15.54
N TRP A 220 5.34 8.31 -14.58
CA TRP A 220 5.20 8.62 -13.15
C TRP A 220 5.77 7.52 -12.25
N ILE A 221 6.49 7.97 -11.22
CA ILE A 221 7.02 7.14 -10.12
C ILE A 221 6.55 7.75 -8.82
N ARG A 222 5.82 6.97 -8.03
CA ARG A 222 5.27 7.40 -6.74
C ARG A 222 5.85 6.54 -5.61
N LEU A 223 6.24 7.19 -4.51
CA LEU A 223 6.94 6.56 -3.39
C LEU A 223 6.02 6.39 -2.19
N HIS A 224 5.93 5.16 -1.66
CA HIS A 224 5.06 4.81 -0.54
C HIS A 224 5.82 4.22 0.63
N TYR A 225 5.31 4.43 1.85
CA TYR A 225 5.78 3.77 3.08
C TYR A 225 7.23 4.13 3.46
N ALA A 226 7.60 5.40 3.35
CA ALA A 226 8.88 5.89 3.82
C ALA A 226 8.93 5.94 5.36
N TYR A 227 10.13 5.75 5.91
CA TYR A 227 10.38 5.84 7.34
C TYR A 227 11.16 7.14 7.66
N PRO A 228 10.83 7.87 8.75
CA PRO A 228 11.44 9.18 9.00
C PRO A 228 12.91 9.13 9.43
N ALA A 229 13.30 8.15 10.25
CA ALA A 229 14.66 8.08 10.76
C ALA A 229 15.66 7.63 9.69
N HIS A 230 16.76 8.35 9.55
CA HIS A 230 17.82 8.11 8.56
C HIS A 230 17.29 8.14 7.12
N PHE A 231 16.45 9.12 6.82
CA PHE A 231 15.92 9.32 5.47
C PHE A 231 17.07 9.54 4.47
N PRO A 232 17.08 8.86 3.30
CA PRO A 232 18.15 9.00 2.30
C PRO A 232 18.09 10.36 1.60
N GLU A 233 18.90 11.31 2.03
CA GLU A 233 18.86 12.71 1.57
C GLU A 233 19.07 12.90 0.07
N GLU A 234 19.85 12.01 -0.56
CA GLU A 234 20.05 12.01 -2.00
C GLU A 234 18.74 11.85 -2.79
N LEU A 235 17.69 11.32 -2.15
CA LEU A 235 16.38 11.20 -2.76
C LEU A 235 15.74 12.56 -3.09
N PHE A 236 16.05 13.61 -2.30
CA PHE A 236 15.59 14.98 -2.60
C PHE A 236 16.11 15.46 -3.95
N ARG A 237 17.38 15.18 -4.27
CA ARG A 237 17.97 15.50 -5.58
C ARG A 237 17.23 14.77 -6.69
N VAL A 238 17.03 13.47 -6.54
CA VAL A 238 16.33 12.65 -7.55
C VAL A 238 14.91 13.17 -7.79
N MET A 239 14.17 13.53 -6.73
CA MET A 239 12.82 14.10 -6.87
C MET A 239 12.79 15.47 -7.54
N ARG A 240 13.86 16.26 -7.44
CA ARG A 240 13.96 17.57 -8.11
C ARG A 240 14.33 17.45 -9.58
N GLU A 241 15.26 16.56 -9.92
CA GLU A 241 15.91 16.48 -11.21
C GLU A 241 15.12 15.62 -12.22
N HIS A 242 14.21 14.76 -11.72
CA HIS A 242 13.40 13.90 -12.58
C HIS A 242 11.92 14.29 -12.48
N ASP A 243 11.40 14.90 -13.54
CA ASP A 243 10.00 15.36 -13.62
C ASP A 243 8.97 14.21 -13.55
N ASN A 244 9.39 12.99 -13.88
CA ASN A 244 8.58 11.79 -13.77
C ASN A 244 8.61 11.14 -12.36
N VAL A 245 9.39 11.66 -11.42
CA VAL A 245 9.26 11.31 -10.01
C VAL A 245 8.25 12.26 -9.38
N CYS A 246 7.09 11.72 -9.02
CA CYS A 246 5.99 12.49 -8.45
C CYS A 246 6.44 13.27 -7.21
N LYS A 247 6.09 14.55 -7.14
CA LYS A 247 6.31 15.37 -5.94
C LYS A 247 5.31 15.00 -4.85
N TYR A 248 5.40 13.77 -4.41
CA TYR A 248 4.55 13.11 -3.44
C TYR A 248 5.40 12.21 -2.56
N MET A 249 5.24 12.30 -1.24
CA MET A 249 5.93 11.41 -0.31
C MET A 249 4.98 10.94 0.77
N ASP A 250 4.77 9.62 0.80
CA ASP A 250 4.06 8.96 1.89
C ASP A 250 5.06 8.53 2.97
N ILE A 251 5.03 9.23 4.10
CA ILE A 251 5.93 9.04 5.22
C ILE A 251 5.16 8.75 6.50
N ALA A 252 5.32 7.54 7.05
CA ALA A 252 4.62 7.09 8.25
C ALA A 252 5.25 7.67 9.52
N LEU A 253 4.79 8.83 9.98
CA LEU A 253 5.32 9.52 11.17
C LEU A 253 4.81 8.90 12.48
N GLN A 254 3.56 8.48 12.51
CA GLN A 254 2.82 7.83 13.58
C GLN A 254 2.45 8.77 14.74
N HIS A 255 3.38 9.57 15.25
CA HIS A 255 3.16 10.55 16.31
C HIS A 255 4.19 11.70 16.23
N ILE A 256 4.09 12.71 17.13
CA ILE A 256 5.05 13.81 17.24
C ILE A 256 5.62 13.98 18.64
N SER A 257 4.90 13.60 19.69
CA SER A 257 5.39 13.73 21.06
C SER A 257 6.60 12.81 21.28
N ASP A 258 7.67 13.34 21.89
CA ASP A 258 8.88 12.56 22.18
C ASP A 258 8.58 11.38 23.13
N ASN A 259 7.62 11.52 24.05
CA ASN A 259 7.15 10.43 24.88
C ASN A 259 6.64 9.28 24.00
N MET A 260 5.74 9.58 23.07
CA MET A 260 5.14 8.55 22.20
C MET A 260 6.14 8.02 21.18
N LEU A 261 6.95 8.85 20.55
CA LEU A 261 7.99 8.40 19.62
C LEU A 261 8.97 7.41 20.28
N ASN A 262 9.33 7.65 21.53
CA ASN A 262 10.16 6.73 22.31
C ASN A 262 9.43 5.42 22.65
N LYS A 263 8.18 5.47 23.15
CA LYS A 263 7.37 4.29 23.44
C LYS A 263 7.07 3.46 22.19
N MET A 264 6.81 4.12 21.07
CA MET A 264 6.61 3.50 19.76
C MET A 264 7.92 2.99 19.13
N ARG A 265 9.08 3.32 19.73
CA ARG A 265 10.44 2.95 19.25
C ARG A 265 10.70 3.42 17.82
N ARG A 266 10.37 4.68 17.54
CA ARG A 266 10.49 5.27 16.20
C ARG A 266 11.91 5.71 15.85
N HIS A 267 12.81 5.82 16.84
CA HIS A 267 14.19 6.24 16.64
C HIS A 267 14.34 7.60 15.92
N VAL A 268 13.42 8.48 16.18
CA VAL A 268 13.38 9.86 15.71
C VAL A 268 12.75 10.72 16.79
N SER A 269 13.23 11.92 16.99
CA SER A 269 12.68 12.91 17.92
C SER A 269 11.67 13.82 17.23
N LYS A 270 10.90 14.55 18.03
CA LYS A 270 10.04 15.66 17.57
C LYS A 270 10.82 16.67 16.73
N ALA A 271 12.00 17.10 17.22
CA ALA A 271 12.83 18.09 16.52
C ALA A 271 13.29 17.58 15.15
N GLU A 272 13.79 16.34 15.07
CA GLU A 272 14.22 15.73 13.82
C GLU A 272 13.04 15.52 12.85
N THR A 273 11.84 15.24 13.36
CA THR A 273 10.64 15.11 12.53
C THR A 273 10.26 16.43 11.87
N TYR A 274 10.25 17.53 12.63
CA TYR A 274 10.01 18.86 12.07
C TYR A 274 11.08 19.26 11.06
N GLU A 275 12.36 19.03 11.37
CA GLU A 275 13.49 19.32 10.47
C GLU A 275 13.34 18.56 9.14
N LEU A 276 12.97 17.28 9.19
CA LEU A 276 12.75 16.48 7.99
C LEU A 276 11.59 17.03 7.13
N ILE A 277 10.48 17.44 7.75
CA ILE A 277 9.34 18.04 7.03
C ILE A 277 9.74 19.37 6.38
N GLU A 278 10.43 20.23 7.10
CA GLU A 278 10.93 21.50 6.56
C GLU A 278 11.93 21.25 5.41
N LYS A 279 12.76 20.23 5.54
CA LYS A 279 13.71 19.82 4.50
C LYS A 279 12.98 19.35 3.24
N PHE A 280 11.93 18.52 3.36
CA PHE A 280 11.09 18.15 2.21
C PHE A 280 10.57 19.36 1.47
N ARG A 281 9.98 20.31 2.16
CA ARG A 281 9.37 21.50 1.56
C ARG A 281 10.40 22.44 0.92
N ARG A 282 11.60 22.55 1.53
CA ARG A 282 12.69 23.37 1.00
C ARG A 282 13.35 22.71 -0.20
N GLU A 283 13.67 21.42 -0.11
CA GLU A 283 14.44 20.70 -1.12
C GLU A 283 13.62 20.27 -2.32
N VAL A 284 12.29 20.04 -2.15
CA VAL A 284 11.37 19.66 -3.20
C VAL A 284 10.16 20.61 -3.20
N PRO A 285 10.30 21.82 -3.76
CA PRO A 285 9.22 22.79 -3.76
C PRO A 285 7.92 22.24 -4.39
N GLY A 286 6.80 22.43 -3.69
CA GLY A 286 5.49 21.95 -4.12
C GLY A 286 5.23 20.47 -3.82
N ILE A 287 6.07 19.82 -3.02
CA ILE A 287 5.83 18.45 -2.59
C ILE A 287 4.55 18.34 -1.77
N HIS A 288 3.75 17.31 -2.05
CA HIS A 288 2.62 16.89 -1.22
C HIS A 288 3.07 15.79 -0.26
N LEU A 289 2.82 16.04 1.02
CA LEU A 289 3.18 15.11 2.09
C LEU A 289 1.93 14.35 2.54
N ARG A 290 2.01 13.03 2.42
CA ARG A 290 1.08 12.10 3.03
C ARG A 290 1.70 11.52 4.29
N THR A 291 0.89 11.36 5.34
CA THR A 291 1.33 10.70 6.56
C THR A 291 0.26 9.77 7.12
N THR A 292 0.70 8.87 7.98
CA THR A 292 -0.15 8.05 8.83
C THR A 292 0.21 8.33 10.28
N LEU A 293 -0.83 8.59 11.10
CA LEU A 293 -0.72 8.84 12.52
C LEU A 293 -1.46 7.76 13.32
N MET A 294 -1.10 7.59 14.57
CA MET A 294 -1.71 6.63 15.48
C MET A 294 -2.06 7.32 16.79
N VAL A 295 -3.28 7.11 17.27
CA VAL A 295 -3.79 7.62 18.54
C VAL A 295 -4.07 6.47 19.49
N GLY A 296 -4.03 6.74 20.81
CA GLY A 296 -4.37 5.77 21.82
C GLY A 296 -3.37 4.63 22.02
N HIS A 297 -2.11 4.81 21.58
CA HIS A 297 -1.05 3.87 21.94
C HIS A 297 -0.83 3.86 23.45
N PRO A 298 -0.56 2.69 24.10
CA PRO A 298 -0.35 2.60 25.53
C PRO A 298 0.61 3.66 26.10
N GLY A 299 0.12 4.42 27.07
CA GLY A 299 0.84 5.51 27.72
C GLY A 299 0.80 6.86 26.99
N GLU A 300 -0.08 7.03 25.99
CA GLU A 300 -0.41 8.32 25.41
C GLU A 300 -1.22 9.15 26.41
N THR A 301 -0.71 10.31 26.79
CA THR A 301 -1.40 11.25 27.68
C THR A 301 -2.26 12.22 26.88
N GLU A 302 -3.07 13.03 27.59
CA GLU A 302 -3.84 14.09 26.96
C GLU A 302 -2.91 15.16 26.35
N GLU A 303 -1.81 15.48 27.04
CA GLU A 303 -0.81 16.41 26.56
C GLU A 303 -0.13 15.93 25.28
N ASP A 304 0.15 14.62 25.19
CA ASP A 304 0.69 13.99 23.95
C ASP A 304 -0.27 14.14 22.79
N PHE A 305 -1.58 13.94 23.03
CA PHE A 305 -2.62 14.06 22.01
C PHE A 305 -2.84 15.51 21.58
N GLU A 306 -2.87 16.47 22.52
CA GLU A 306 -2.94 17.89 22.19
C GLU A 306 -1.72 18.31 21.34
N GLU A 307 -0.53 17.84 21.69
CA GLU A 307 0.68 18.10 20.90
C GLU A 307 0.57 17.52 19.47
N LEU A 308 -0.07 16.36 19.31
CA LEU A 308 -0.33 15.76 17.99
C LEU A 308 -1.30 16.62 17.17
N LYS A 309 -2.37 17.13 17.77
CA LYS A 309 -3.31 18.04 17.08
C LYS A 309 -2.63 19.35 16.65
N GLU A 310 -1.83 19.96 17.52
CA GLU A 310 -1.06 21.16 17.18
C GLU A 310 -0.02 20.90 16.06
N PHE A 311 0.57 19.72 16.04
CA PHE A 311 1.44 19.30 14.94
C PHE A 311 0.71 19.24 13.61
N VAL A 312 -0.47 18.62 13.55
CA VAL A 312 -1.29 18.55 12.33
C VAL A 312 -1.72 19.93 11.86
N LYS A 313 -2.16 20.81 12.77
CA LYS A 313 -2.52 22.21 12.46
C LYS A 313 -1.33 22.98 11.87
N LYS A 314 -0.14 22.81 12.45
CA LYS A 314 1.07 23.53 12.04
C LYS A 314 1.59 23.02 10.70
N VAL A 315 1.68 21.69 10.55
CA VAL A 315 2.27 21.08 9.35
C VAL A 315 1.33 21.16 8.17
N ARG A 316 0.01 21.00 8.38
CA ARG A 316 -1.02 21.00 7.32
C ARG A 316 -0.66 19.98 6.23
N PHE A 317 -0.76 18.71 6.58
CA PHE A 317 -0.51 17.62 5.63
C PHE A 317 -1.49 17.67 4.47
N ASP A 318 -0.99 17.44 3.26
CA ASP A 318 -1.84 17.37 2.07
C ASP A 318 -2.77 16.15 2.14
N ARG A 319 -2.26 15.04 2.69
CA ARG A 319 -2.98 13.79 2.92
C ARG A 319 -2.59 13.21 4.28
N MET A 320 -3.57 12.79 5.05
CA MET A 320 -3.32 12.14 6.33
C MET A 320 -4.37 11.06 6.58
N GLY A 321 -3.92 9.87 6.96
CA GLY A 321 -4.75 8.85 7.59
C GLY A 321 -4.37 8.71 9.06
N ALA A 322 -5.32 8.36 9.91
CA ALA A 322 -5.05 8.04 11.31
C ALA A 322 -5.73 6.73 11.70
N PHE A 323 -5.18 6.05 12.70
CA PHE A 323 -5.70 4.81 13.25
C PHE A 323 -5.69 4.86 14.77
N ALA A 324 -6.72 4.29 15.39
CA ALA A 324 -6.68 3.93 16.80
C ALA A 324 -5.72 2.75 17.00
N TYR A 325 -4.93 2.79 18.07
CA TYR A 325 -4.08 1.65 18.43
C TYR A 325 -4.92 0.39 18.64
N SER A 326 -4.51 -0.67 17.97
CA SER A 326 -5.00 -2.03 18.15
C SER A 326 -3.85 -2.89 18.67
N GLU A 327 -4.08 -3.59 19.77
CA GLU A 327 -3.08 -4.50 20.32
C GLU A 327 -2.88 -5.70 19.39
N GLU A 328 -1.63 -5.90 18.98
CA GLU A 328 -1.23 -7.01 18.13
C GLU A 328 -0.36 -7.99 18.89
N GLU A 329 -0.86 -9.20 19.01
CA GLU A 329 -0.20 -10.30 19.73
C GLU A 329 1.25 -10.50 19.28
N GLY A 330 2.14 -10.73 20.25
CA GLY A 330 3.57 -10.98 19.98
C GLY A 330 4.41 -9.73 19.75
N THR A 331 3.80 -8.56 19.59
CA THR A 331 4.52 -7.28 19.47
C THR A 331 5.16 -6.87 20.79
N PHE A 332 6.10 -5.92 20.71
CA PHE A 332 6.73 -5.39 21.92
C PHE A 332 5.72 -4.65 22.80
N ALA A 333 4.83 -3.86 22.19
CA ALA A 333 3.82 -3.11 22.92
C ALA A 333 2.86 -4.03 23.69
N ALA A 334 2.37 -5.10 23.07
CA ALA A 334 1.50 -6.08 23.72
C ALA A 334 2.16 -6.84 24.88
N LYS A 335 3.49 -6.95 24.89
CA LYS A 335 4.23 -7.65 25.97
C LYS A 335 4.63 -6.74 27.12
N GLU A 336 4.96 -5.50 26.83
CA GLU A 336 5.66 -4.61 27.77
C GLU A 336 4.78 -3.46 28.28
N TYR A 337 3.68 -3.17 27.61
CA TYR A 337 2.79 -2.07 27.95
C TYR A 337 1.39 -2.55 28.26
N GLU A 338 0.79 -1.99 29.31
CA GLU A 338 -0.62 -2.18 29.62
C GLU A 338 -1.46 -1.21 28.76
N ASP A 339 -2.40 -1.74 28.01
CA ASP A 339 -3.34 -0.92 27.24
C ASP A 339 -4.49 -0.43 28.13
N SER A 340 -4.21 0.65 28.86
CA SER A 340 -5.13 1.26 29.83
C SER A 340 -6.05 2.33 29.23
N ILE A 341 -5.91 2.66 27.93
CA ILE A 341 -6.74 3.65 27.25
C ILE A 341 -7.98 2.97 26.70
N SER A 342 -9.17 3.39 27.15
CA SER A 342 -10.41 2.76 26.70
C SER A 342 -10.65 2.95 25.20
N HIS A 343 -11.42 2.04 24.60
CA HIS A 343 -11.78 2.11 23.19
C HIS A 343 -12.49 3.43 22.83
N GLU A 344 -13.35 3.91 23.73
CA GLU A 344 -14.09 5.16 23.54
C GLU A 344 -13.14 6.36 23.44
N VAL A 345 -12.11 6.43 24.29
CA VAL A 345 -11.11 7.50 24.27
C VAL A 345 -10.27 7.43 22.98
N LYS A 346 -9.87 6.23 22.57
CA LYS A 346 -9.14 6.04 21.30
C LYS A 346 -9.97 6.49 20.11
N GLN A 347 -11.25 6.11 20.07
CA GLN A 347 -12.16 6.49 18.99
C GLN A 347 -12.41 8.00 18.99
N GLN A 348 -12.65 8.62 20.16
CA GLN A 348 -12.80 10.07 20.27
C GLN A 348 -11.58 10.81 19.72
N ARG A 349 -10.36 10.39 20.12
CA ARG A 349 -9.11 11.01 19.61
C ARG A 349 -8.96 10.84 18.11
N LEU A 350 -9.32 9.68 17.58
CA LEU A 350 -9.32 9.42 16.14
C LEU A 350 -10.27 10.36 15.40
N ASP A 351 -11.50 10.47 15.87
CA ASP A 351 -12.54 11.31 15.26
C ASP A 351 -12.14 12.79 15.28
N GLU A 352 -11.62 13.29 16.41
CA GLU A 352 -11.12 14.66 16.52
C GLU A 352 -9.98 14.95 15.55
N LEU A 353 -9.01 14.02 15.44
CA LEU A 353 -7.86 14.20 14.56
C LEU A 353 -8.26 14.16 13.08
N MET A 354 -9.16 13.26 12.73
CA MET A 354 -9.67 13.14 11.36
C MET A 354 -10.55 14.33 10.95
N ALA A 355 -11.38 14.85 11.86
CA ALA A 355 -12.15 16.07 11.62
C ALA A 355 -11.23 17.28 11.34
N LEU A 356 -10.16 17.43 12.12
CA LEU A 356 -9.16 18.47 11.90
C LEU A 356 -8.48 18.34 10.53
N GLN A 357 -8.13 17.12 10.13
CA GLN A 357 -7.52 16.89 8.82
C GLN A 357 -8.51 17.13 7.67
N GLN A 358 -9.78 16.81 7.83
CA GLN A 358 -10.81 17.07 6.83
C GLN A 358 -10.95 18.59 6.57
N GLU A 359 -10.96 19.41 7.62
CA GLU A 359 -10.96 20.87 7.49
C GLU A 359 -9.72 21.37 6.71
N ILE A 360 -8.52 20.90 7.09
CA ILE A 360 -7.27 21.26 6.41
C ILE A 360 -7.28 20.82 4.94
N ALA A 361 -7.75 19.62 4.65
CA ALA A 361 -7.80 19.08 3.30
C ALA A 361 -8.77 19.89 2.41
N GLY A 362 -9.94 20.27 2.94
CA GLY A 362 -10.90 21.14 2.26
C GLY A 362 -10.30 22.49 1.92
N GLU A 363 -9.65 23.16 2.89
CA GLU A 363 -8.97 24.44 2.65
C GLU A 363 -7.88 24.33 1.58
N LEU A 364 -7.05 23.27 1.63
CA LEU A 364 -6.00 23.05 0.65
C LEU A 364 -6.57 22.77 -0.75
N SER A 365 -7.68 22.03 -0.85
CA SER A 365 -8.38 21.75 -2.11
C SER A 365 -8.91 23.03 -2.75
N GLN A 366 -9.49 23.95 -1.97
CA GLN A 366 -9.95 25.25 -2.46
C GLN A 366 -8.81 26.10 -3.07
N THR A 367 -7.59 25.98 -2.56
CA THR A 367 -6.42 26.69 -3.12
C THR A 367 -6.01 26.21 -4.52
N LYS A 368 -6.53 25.08 -4.97
CA LYS A 368 -6.23 24.49 -6.29
C LYS A 368 -7.14 25.03 -7.39
N ILE A 369 -8.27 25.64 -7.06
CA ILE A 369 -9.21 26.21 -8.03
C ILE A 369 -8.49 27.25 -8.91
N GLY A 370 -8.69 27.14 -10.21
CA GLY A 370 -8.06 27.97 -11.23
C GLY A 370 -6.65 27.54 -11.64
N LYS A 371 -6.04 26.58 -10.94
CA LYS A 371 -4.72 26.04 -11.30
C LYS A 371 -4.82 24.95 -12.37
N GLU A 372 -3.74 24.75 -13.08
CA GLU A 372 -3.59 23.74 -14.14
C GLU A 372 -2.78 22.55 -13.64
N PHE A 373 -3.22 21.34 -13.97
CA PHE A 373 -2.52 20.11 -13.63
C PHE A 373 -2.45 19.15 -14.83
N LYS A 374 -1.40 18.32 -14.84
CA LYS A 374 -1.33 17.09 -15.66
C LYS A 374 -2.10 16.01 -14.90
N VAL A 375 -3.07 15.37 -15.55
CA VAL A 375 -3.95 14.32 -14.97
C VAL A 375 -3.87 13.07 -15.83
N ILE A 376 -3.72 11.90 -15.22
CA ILE A 376 -3.92 10.62 -15.87
C ILE A 376 -5.37 10.18 -15.68
N ILE A 377 -6.01 9.68 -16.73
CA ILE A 377 -7.39 9.19 -16.65
C ILE A 377 -7.37 7.72 -16.24
N ASP A 378 -7.97 7.40 -15.10
CA ASP A 378 -8.03 6.04 -14.57
C ASP A 378 -9.22 5.24 -15.06
N ARG A 379 -10.42 5.87 -15.14
CA ARG A 379 -11.66 5.22 -15.52
C ARG A 379 -12.74 6.21 -15.97
N LYS A 380 -13.81 5.67 -16.50
CA LYS A 380 -15.05 6.41 -16.72
C LYS A 380 -16.13 5.86 -15.79
N GLU A 381 -16.81 6.74 -15.08
CA GLU A 381 -17.88 6.38 -14.14
C GLU A 381 -19.03 7.36 -14.29
N GLY A 382 -20.20 6.86 -14.71
CA GLY A 382 -21.35 7.71 -15.00
C GLY A 382 -21.03 8.79 -16.04
N ASP A 383 -21.29 10.04 -15.66
CA ASP A 383 -21.11 11.22 -16.49
C ASP A 383 -19.70 11.85 -16.34
N TYR A 384 -18.76 11.17 -15.68
CA TYR A 384 -17.43 11.68 -15.43
C TYR A 384 -16.34 10.72 -15.91
N TYR A 385 -15.24 11.30 -16.41
CA TYR A 385 -13.93 10.68 -16.41
C TYR A 385 -13.27 10.98 -15.07
N ILE A 386 -12.71 9.96 -14.47
CA ILE A 386 -12.04 10.01 -13.18
C ILE A 386 -10.54 9.88 -13.44
N GLY A 387 -9.77 10.81 -12.91
CA GLY A 387 -8.32 10.81 -13.04
C GLY A 387 -7.62 11.28 -11.78
N ARG A 388 -6.29 11.30 -11.83
CA ARG A 388 -5.43 11.70 -10.72
C ARG A 388 -4.32 12.63 -11.19
N THR A 389 -3.89 13.50 -10.27
CA THR A 389 -2.68 14.30 -10.45
C THR A 389 -1.44 13.53 -9.97
N GLN A 390 -0.25 14.09 -10.20
CA GLN A 390 0.98 13.55 -9.61
C GLN A 390 0.98 13.56 -8.06
N PHE A 391 0.04 14.22 -7.43
CA PHE A 391 -0.07 14.37 -5.98
C PHE A 391 -1.04 13.40 -5.33
N ASP A 392 -1.65 12.52 -6.11
CA ASP A 392 -2.72 11.65 -5.64
C ASP A 392 -2.43 10.20 -6.01
N SER A 393 -2.38 9.33 -5.00
CA SER A 393 -2.18 7.90 -5.15
C SER A 393 -3.49 7.21 -5.56
N PRO A 394 -3.46 6.19 -6.42
CA PRO A 394 -4.67 5.43 -6.73
C PRO A 394 -5.29 4.84 -5.48
N GLU A 395 -6.62 4.73 -5.47
CA GLU A 395 -7.46 4.03 -4.48
C GLU A 395 -7.56 4.70 -3.09
N VAL A 396 -6.65 5.59 -2.72
CA VAL A 396 -6.54 6.11 -1.34
C VAL A 396 -6.55 7.64 -1.23
N ASP A 397 -6.31 8.36 -2.32
CA ASP A 397 -6.28 9.83 -2.33
C ASP A 397 -7.43 10.37 -3.20
N PRO A 398 -7.78 11.67 -3.05
CA PRO A 398 -8.81 12.34 -3.86
C PRO A 398 -8.60 12.23 -5.37
N GLU A 399 -9.71 12.32 -6.08
CA GLU A 399 -9.77 12.17 -7.52
C GLU A 399 -10.04 13.51 -8.24
N VAL A 400 -9.80 13.51 -9.54
CA VAL A 400 -10.15 14.63 -10.41
C VAL A 400 -11.28 14.20 -11.32
N LEU A 401 -12.43 14.86 -11.20
CA LEU A 401 -13.65 14.58 -11.96
C LEU A 401 -13.75 15.52 -13.16
N ILE A 402 -13.82 14.96 -14.36
CA ILE A 402 -13.93 15.69 -15.63
C ILE A 402 -15.22 15.25 -16.32
N LYS A 403 -16.13 16.19 -16.62
CA LYS A 403 -17.38 15.86 -17.31
C LYS A 403 -17.15 15.21 -18.66
N ALA A 404 -17.94 14.17 -18.95
CA ALA A 404 -17.80 13.36 -20.17
C ALA A 404 -18.65 13.83 -21.36
N ASP A 405 -19.18 15.03 -21.30
CA ASP A 405 -20.18 15.55 -22.27
C ASP A 405 -19.59 16.10 -23.56
N GLU A 406 -18.33 16.54 -23.55
CA GLU A 406 -17.77 17.33 -24.65
C GLU A 406 -16.63 16.64 -25.42
N GLU A 407 -15.89 15.71 -24.79
CA GLU A 407 -14.70 15.12 -25.40
C GLU A 407 -14.47 13.69 -24.95
N TYR A 408 -14.06 12.83 -25.89
CA TYR A 408 -13.65 11.46 -25.57
C TYR A 408 -12.23 11.44 -25.00
N LEU A 409 -12.09 11.06 -23.72
CA LEU A 409 -10.80 10.88 -23.07
C LEU A 409 -10.43 9.39 -23.04
N LYS A 410 -9.21 9.09 -23.43
CA LYS A 410 -8.69 7.73 -23.42
C LYS A 410 -8.16 7.39 -22.02
N ILE A 411 -8.63 6.28 -21.45
CA ILE A 411 -8.16 5.74 -20.18
C ILE A 411 -6.68 5.40 -20.29
N GLY A 412 -5.89 5.76 -19.25
CA GLY A 412 -4.45 5.58 -19.22
C GLY A 412 -3.65 6.64 -20.00
N GLU A 413 -4.30 7.69 -20.50
CA GLU A 413 -3.60 8.82 -21.13
C GLU A 413 -3.61 10.05 -20.23
N PHE A 414 -2.63 10.92 -20.46
CA PHE A 414 -2.44 12.16 -19.73
C PHE A 414 -3.08 13.34 -20.45
N TYR A 415 -3.76 14.18 -19.67
CA TYR A 415 -4.38 15.41 -20.16
C TYR A 415 -4.00 16.59 -19.28
N LYS A 416 -3.97 17.78 -19.87
CA LYS A 416 -3.85 19.04 -19.14
C LYS A 416 -5.24 19.52 -18.79
N VAL A 417 -5.47 19.79 -17.51
CA VAL A 417 -6.77 20.24 -17.02
C VAL A 417 -6.64 21.48 -16.16
N LYS A 418 -7.73 22.26 -16.10
CA LYS A 418 -7.88 23.39 -15.18
C LYS A 418 -8.92 23.03 -14.11
N ILE A 419 -8.55 23.17 -12.84
CA ILE A 419 -9.49 22.94 -11.73
C ILE A 419 -10.53 24.05 -11.73
N THR A 420 -11.80 23.68 -11.79
CA THR A 420 -12.95 24.59 -11.83
C THR A 420 -13.68 24.69 -10.49
N ALA A 421 -13.67 23.62 -9.71
CA ALA A 421 -14.27 23.54 -8.38
C ALA A 421 -13.55 22.49 -7.52
N ALA A 422 -13.80 22.51 -6.23
CA ALA A 422 -13.35 21.51 -5.27
C ALA A 422 -14.42 21.32 -4.21
N ASP A 423 -14.65 20.10 -3.76
CA ASP A 423 -15.39 19.79 -2.55
C ASP A 423 -14.44 19.32 -1.44
N ASP A 424 -14.97 18.67 -0.40
CA ASP A 424 -14.18 18.23 0.75
C ASP A 424 -13.17 17.13 0.39
N PHE A 425 -13.41 16.41 -0.69
CA PHE A 425 -12.59 15.24 -1.09
C PHE A 425 -12.01 15.40 -2.49
N ASP A 426 -12.82 15.75 -3.49
CA ASP A 426 -12.45 15.68 -4.89
C ASP A 426 -12.31 17.04 -5.58
N LEU A 427 -11.66 17.03 -6.73
CA LEU A 427 -11.47 18.18 -7.60
C LEU A 427 -12.32 18.03 -8.86
N TYR A 428 -12.94 19.10 -9.30
CA TYR A 428 -13.64 19.16 -10.58
C TYR A 428 -12.80 19.95 -11.58
N ALA A 429 -12.71 19.45 -12.81
CA ALA A 429 -11.85 20.07 -13.81
C ALA A 429 -12.47 20.08 -15.22
N SER A 430 -11.95 20.99 -16.04
CA SER A 430 -12.18 21.02 -17.49
C SER A 430 -10.87 20.77 -18.24
N ILE A 431 -10.94 20.16 -19.42
CA ILE A 431 -9.82 20.01 -20.34
C ILE A 431 -9.37 21.36 -20.87
N LEU A 432 -8.05 21.52 -21.11
CA LEU A 432 -7.44 22.72 -21.68
C LEU A 432 -7.15 22.55 -23.16
#